data_933f4c84533b85ae395b7078053a3243
#
_entry.id   933f4c84533b85ae395b7078053a3243
#
_cell.length_a   1.000
_cell.length_b   1.000
_cell.length_c   1.000
_cell.angle_alpha   90.00
_cell.angle_beta   90.00
_cell.angle_gamma   90.00
#
_symmetry.space_group_name_H-M   'P 1'
#
loop_
_entity.id
_entity.type
_entity.pdbx_description
1 polymer ?
#
loop_
_entity_poly.entity_id
_entity_poly.type
_entity_poly.pdbx_seq_one_letter_code
_entity_poly.pdbx_strand_id
1 'polypeptide(L)'
;MGQQVQRNPSSNADELLLRVTEMMKNQFGLKPKGLTFSYKRPYPEWYDLVALPTNYRLSEFAKFTSQDGTSTIEHVSRYLTQLGEASVEDAHRVHFFSLSLSGPAFTWFSSLSVNSIANWTNLEKKFHTYFYTRIGEKKIMDLTTIRQRTNESGIEFL
;
A
#
# COMPACT_ATOMS: atom_id res chain seq x y z
N MET A 1 -48.66 26.55 -9.85
CA MET A 1 -48.25 25.19 -10.23
C MET A 1 -46.76 25.04 -10.04
N GLY A 2 -46.38 24.58 -8.88
CA GLY A 2 -44.95 24.34 -8.58
C GLY A 2 -44.52 22.99 -9.16
N GLN A 3 -43.74 23.00 -10.20
CA GLN A 3 -43.01 21.81 -10.55
C GLN A 3 -41.89 21.62 -9.51
N GLN A 4 -42.11 20.70 -8.61
CA GLN A 4 -41.02 20.21 -7.77
C GLN A 4 -40.03 19.47 -8.68
N VAL A 5 -38.90 20.11 -8.95
CA VAL A 5 -37.76 19.43 -9.55
C VAL A 5 -37.27 18.44 -8.52
N GLN A 6 -37.66 17.18 -8.68
CA GLN A 6 -37.06 16.09 -7.91
C GLN A 6 -35.59 16.03 -8.28
N ARG A 7 -34.73 16.50 -7.37
CA ARG A 7 -33.31 16.31 -7.50
C ARG A 7 -33.00 14.82 -7.39
N ASN A 8 -32.61 14.23 -8.49
CA ASN A 8 -32.20 12.83 -8.55
C ASN A 8 -30.97 12.64 -7.68
N PRO A 9 -30.91 11.67 -6.75
CA PRO A 9 -29.75 11.43 -5.90
C PRO A 9 -28.45 11.23 -6.67
N SER A 10 -28.52 10.71 -7.90
CA SER A 10 -27.36 10.55 -8.78
C SER A 10 -26.76 11.88 -9.23
N SER A 11 -27.55 12.94 -9.39
CA SER A 11 -27.04 14.25 -9.80
C SER A 11 -26.25 14.94 -8.70
N ASN A 12 -26.58 14.72 -7.43
CA ASN A 12 -25.82 15.26 -6.31
C ASN A 12 -24.46 14.59 -6.14
N ALA A 13 -24.39 13.28 -6.39
CA ALA A 13 -23.13 12.53 -6.38
C ALA A 13 -22.21 12.99 -7.52
N ASP A 14 -22.76 13.20 -8.72
CA ASP A 14 -22.01 13.66 -9.87
C ASP A 14 -21.48 15.10 -9.69
N GLU A 15 -22.29 15.97 -9.09
CA GLU A 15 -21.89 17.34 -8.77
C GLU A 15 -20.77 17.38 -7.72
N LEU A 16 -20.86 16.54 -6.68
CA LEU A 16 -19.83 16.40 -5.67
C LEU A 16 -18.52 15.89 -6.30
N LEU A 17 -18.61 14.92 -7.21
CA LEU A 17 -17.49 14.37 -7.95
C LEU A 17 -16.76 15.46 -8.76
N LEU A 18 -17.50 16.31 -9.45
CA LEU A 18 -16.94 17.42 -10.22
C LEU A 18 -16.23 18.43 -9.32
N ARG A 19 -16.79 18.75 -8.17
CA ARG A 19 -16.16 19.67 -7.21
C ARG A 19 -14.85 19.12 -6.65
N VAL A 20 -14.81 17.85 -6.29
CA VAL A 20 -13.58 17.19 -5.80
C VAL A 20 -12.53 17.12 -6.92
N THR A 21 -12.96 16.84 -8.14
CA THR A 21 -12.09 16.83 -9.32
C THR A 21 -11.44 18.20 -9.57
N GLU A 22 -12.23 19.28 -9.50
CA GLU A 22 -11.71 20.64 -9.67
C GLU A 22 -10.76 21.02 -8.54
N MET A 23 -11.07 20.67 -7.29
CA MET A 23 -10.19 20.89 -6.15
C MET A 23 -8.84 20.18 -6.33
N MET A 24 -8.84 18.92 -6.75
CA MET A 24 -7.63 18.15 -7.00
C MET A 24 -6.81 18.75 -8.15
N LYS A 25 -7.47 19.17 -9.23
CA LYS A 25 -6.83 19.82 -10.36
C LYS A 25 -6.16 21.15 -9.98
N ASN A 26 -6.87 21.96 -9.19
CA ASN A 26 -6.40 23.29 -8.80
C ASN A 26 -5.32 23.24 -7.71
N GLN A 27 -5.42 22.33 -6.75
CA GLN A 27 -4.48 22.24 -5.63
C GLN A 27 -3.26 21.37 -5.91
N PHE A 28 -3.40 20.32 -6.74
CA PHE A 28 -2.38 19.31 -6.94
C PHE A 28 -1.90 19.19 -8.40
N GLY A 29 -2.48 19.93 -9.33
CA GLY A 29 -2.11 19.87 -10.75
C GLY A 29 -2.44 18.51 -11.41
N LEU A 30 -3.30 17.72 -10.80
CA LEU A 30 -3.67 16.39 -11.29
C LEU A 30 -4.70 16.52 -12.43
N LYS A 31 -4.38 15.93 -13.57
CA LYS A 31 -5.35 15.80 -14.67
C LYS A 31 -6.34 14.68 -14.33
N PRO A 32 -7.65 14.97 -14.21
CA PRO A 32 -8.64 13.94 -13.97
C PRO A 32 -8.83 13.08 -15.21
N LYS A 33 -8.22 11.92 -15.25
CA LYS A 33 -8.62 10.86 -16.17
C LYS A 33 -9.59 9.93 -15.43
N GLY A 34 -10.90 10.10 -15.70
CA GLY A 34 -11.90 9.15 -15.23
C GLY A 34 -11.88 8.94 -13.72
N LEU A 35 -12.13 10.01 -12.93
CA LEU A 35 -12.30 9.87 -11.50
C LEU A 35 -13.55 9.06 -11.19
N THR A 36 -13.38 7.76 -11.15
CA THR A 36 -14.26 6.88 -10.43
C THR A 36 -13.71 6.73 -9.02
N PHE A 37 -14.49 7.00 -7.98
CA PHE A 37 -14.11 6.73 -6.59
C PHE A 37 -14.09 5.24 -6.28
N SER A 38 -13.99 4.37 -7.27
CA SER A 38 -13.84 2.96 -7.04
C SER A 38 -12.36 2.58 -7.02
N TYR A 39 -11.97 1.87 -5.98
CA TYR A 39 -10.66 1.28 -5.89
C TYR A 39 -10.41 0.35 -7.07
N LYS A 40 -9.29 0.55 -7.74
CA LYS A 40 -8.85 -0.34 -8.81
C LYS A 40 -7.57 -1.06 -8.38
N ARG A 41 -7.53 -2.35 -8.62
CA ARG A 41 -6.40 -3.19 -8.25
C ARG A 41 -5.14 -2.79 -9.01
N PRO A 42 -3.98 -2.78 -8.35
CA PRO A 42 -2.72 -2.52 -9.03
C PRO A 42 -2.20 -3.72 -9.85
N TYR A 43 -2.87 -4.85 -9.80
CA TYR A 43 -2.52 -6.11 -10.48
C TYR A 43 -3.67 -6.57 -11.39
N PRO A 44 -3.44 -7.55 -12.28
CA PRO A 44 -4.49 -8.04 -13.19
C PRO A 44 -5.69 -8.61 -12.44
N GLU A 45 -6.90 -8.29 -12.89
CA GLU A 45 -8.15 -8.72 -12.24
C GLU A 45 -8.29 -10.24 -12.13
N TRP A 46 -7.75 -10.99 -13.08
CA TRP A 46 -7.84 -12.45 -13.07
C TRP A 46 -7.13 -13.09 -11.88
N TYR A 47 -6.23 -12.38 -11.19
CA TYR A 47 -5.59 -12.88 -9.98
C TYR A 47 -6.59 -13.19 -8.86
N ASP A 48 -7.66 -12.41 -8.78
CA ASP A 48 -8.73 -12.63 -7.79
C ASP A 48 -9.58 -13.88 -8.11
N LEU A 49 -9.52 -14.36 -9.35
CA LEU A 49 -10.33 -15.48 -9.83
C LEU A 49 -9.61 -16.83 -9.73
N VAL A 50 -8.34 -16.84 -9.36
CA VAL A 50 -7.58 -18.08 -9.22
C VAL A 50 -8.09 -18.87 -8.01
N ALA A 51 -8.43 -20.12 -8.24
CA ALA A 51 -8.98 -20.99 -7.20
C ALA A 51 -7.97 -21.22 -6.06
N LEU A 52 -8.46 -21.15 -4.84
CA LEU A 52 -7.69 -21.50 -3.65
C LEU A 52 -7.55 -23.02 -3.52
N PRO A 53 -6.52 -23.51 -2.83
CA PRO A 53 -6.40 -24.93 -2.50
C PRO A 53 -7.65 -25.47 -1.79
N THR A 54 -7.97 -26.72 -1.99
CA THR A 54 -9.13 -27.39 -1.35
C THR A 54 -9.04 -27.25 0.17
N ASN A 55 -10.14 -26.85 0.81
CA ASN A 55 -10.23 -26.64 2.25
C ASN A 55 -9.25 -25.58 2.81
N TYR A 56 -8.73 -24.69 1.96
CA TYR A 56 -7.84 -23.62 2.39
C TYR A 56 -8.57 -22.63 3.29
N ARG A 57 -7.94 -22.30 4.42
CA ARG A 57 -8.41 -21.25 5.31
C ARG A 57 -7.37 -20.11 5.34
N LEU A 58 -7.83 -18.92 5.03
CA LEU A 58 -6.98 -17.73 5.08
C LEU A 58 -6.58 -17.44 6.53
N SER A 59 -5.27 -17.33 6.77
CA SER A 59 -4.74 -16.97 8.07
C SER A 59 -4.92 -15.48 8.35
N GLU A 60 -4.94 -15.12 9.62
CA GLU A 60 -4.78 -13.74 10.03
C GLU A 60 -3.29 -13.37 9.94
N PHE A 61 -2.96 -12.43 9.06
CA PHE A 61 -1.59 -12.05 8.80
C PHE A 61 -1.07 -11.05 9.84
N ALA A 62 0.20 -11.22 10.24
CA ALA A 62 0.92 -10.18 10.95
C ALA A 62 1.04 -8.93 10.07
N LYS A 63 0.76 -7.76 10.62
CA LYS A 63 0.70 -6.50 9.87
C LYS A 63 2.05 -5.81 9.82
N PHE A 64 2.43 -5.34 8.65
CA PHE A 64 3.56 -4.46 8.43
C PHE A 64 3.07 -3.02 8.32
N THR A 65 3.65 -2.13 9.13
CA THR A 65 3.27 -0.71 9.16
C THR A 65 4.36 0.22 8.64
N SER A 66 5.59 -0.22 8.62
CA SER A 66 6.81 0.57 8.42
C SER A 66 7.23 1.45 9.61
N GLN A 67 6.50 1.43 10.69
CA GLN A 67 6.72 2.31 11.86
C GLN A 67 7.35 1.60 13.07
N ASP A 68 7.27 0.28 13.12
CA ASP A 68 7.70 -0.53 14.27
C ASP A 68 9.12 -1.10 14.14
N GLY A 69 9.85 -0.77 13.09
CA GLY A 69 11.22 -1.25 12.85
C GLY A 69 11.33 -2.64 12.25
N THR A 70 10.22 -3.30 11.94
CA THR A 70 10.23 -4.61 11.27
C THR A 70 10.87 -4.48 9.89
N SER A 71 11.81 -5.38 9.55
CA SER A 71 12.41 -5.37 8.21
C SER A 71 11.43 -5.89 7.16
N THR A 72 11.58 -5.38 5.93
CA THR A 72 10.76 -5.83 4.81
C THR A 72 10.99 -7.31 4.48
N ILE A 73 12.23 -7.77 4.62
CA ILE A 73 12.60 -9.17 4.38
C ILE A 73 11.94 -10.09 5.41
N GLU A 74 11.99 -9.72 6.68
CA GLU A 74 11.31 -10.46 7.75
C GLU A 74 9.81 -10.51 7.52
N HIS A 75 9.20 -9.39 7.13
CA HIS A 75 7.77 -9.34 6.86
C HIS A 75 7.36 -10.25 5.70
N VAL A 76 8.06 -10.19 4.58
CA VAL A 76 7.77 -11.04 3.42
C VAL A 76 7.92 -12.52 3.77
N SER A 77 8.98 -12.89 4.50
CA SER A 77 9.18 -14.25 4.97
C SER A 77 8.00 -14.74 5.83
N ARG A 78 7.58 -13.92 6.78
CA ARG A 78 6.43 -14.22 7.64
C ARG A 78 5.13 -14.32 6.85
N TYR A 79 4.91 -13.38 5.94
CA TYR A 79 3.74 -13.36 5.07
C TYR A 79 3.61 -14.66 4.25
N LEU A 80 4.67 -15.07 3.56
CA LEU A 80 4.66 -16.29 2.75
C LEU A 80 4.46 -17.52 3.60
N THR A 81 5.04 -17.56 4.79
CA THR A 81 4.85 -18.64 5.75
C THR A 81 3.39 -18.74 6.22
N GLN A 82 2.78 -17.59 6.56
CA GLN A 82 1.38 -17.54 6.99
C GLN A 82 0.41 -17.83 5.85
N LEU A 83 0.76 -17.45 4.62
CA LEU A 83 -0.03 -17.77 3.44
C LEU A 83 -0.09 -19.30 3.18
N GLY A 84 0.96 -20.02 3.52
CA GLY A 84 1.01 -21.48 3.49
C GLY A 84 0.86 -22.05 2.09
N GLU A 85 -0.04 -23.01 1.90
CA GLU A 85 -0.24 -23.71 0.62
C GLU A 85 -0.59 -22.77 -0.55
N ALA A 86 -1.30 -21.67 -0.28
CA ALA A 86 -1.65 -20.70 -1.29
C ALA A 86 -0.42 -19.94 -1.83
N SER A 87 0.71 -19.97 -1.13
CA SER A 87 1.95 -19.30 -1.54
C SER A 87 2.61 -19.91 -2.79
N VAL A 88 2.17 -21.06 -3.22
CA VAL A 88 2.65 -21.71 -4.45
C VAL A 88 2.24 -20.91 -5.71
N GLU A 89 1.06 -20.31 -5.67
CA GLU A 89 0.52 -19.53 -6.78
C GLU A 89 0.92 -18.07 -6.68
N ASP A 90 1.51 -17.55 -7.74
CA ASP A 90 1.92 -16.15 -7.81
C ASP A 90 0.74 -15.19 -7.61
N ALA A 91 -0.40 -15.51 -8.22
CA ALA A 91 -1.62 -14.74 -8.08
C ALA A 91 -2.06 -14.57 -6.62
N HIS A 92 -1.98 -15.62 -5.83
CA HIS A 92 -2.34 -15.57 -4.41
C HIS A 92 -1.36 -14.75 -3.59
N ARG A 93 -0.07 -14.84 -3.87
CA ARG A 93 0.94 -14.00 -3.21
C ARG A 93 0.66 -12.51 -3.40
N VAL A 94 0.27 -12.13 -4.60
CA VAL A 94 -0.06 -10.74 -4.92
C VAL A 94 -1.41 -10.34 -4.35
N HIS A 95 -2.43 -11.18 -4.54
CA HIS A 95 -3.81 -10.89 -4.14
C HIS A 95 -3.93 -10.63 -2.64
N PHE A 96 -3.32 -11.47 -1.81
CA PHE A 96 -3.49 -11.39 -0.36
C PHE A 96 -2.48 -10.47 0.34
N PHE A 97 -1.50 -9.95 -0.37
CA PHE A 97 -0.43 -9.17 0.24
C PHE A 97 -0.94 -7.94 0.99
N SER A 98 -1.94 -7.26 0.46
CA SER A 98 -2.52 -6.08 1.13
C SER A 98 -3.13 -6.39 2.49
N LEU A 99 -3.58 -7.62 2.72
CA LEU A 99 -4.09 -8.06 4.02
C LEU A 99 -3.01 -8.12 5.11
N SER A 100 -1.74 -8.15 4.71
CA SER A 100 -0.60 -8.13 5.62
C SER A 100 -0.05 -6.74 5.89
N LEU A 101 -0.70 -5.71 5.35
CA LEU A 101 -0.27 -4.32 5.47
C LEU A 101 -1.26 -3.50 6.29
N SER A 102 -0.76 -2.52 7.02
CA SER A 102 -1.58 -1.54 7.73
C SER A 102 -0.89 -0.17 7.76
N GLY A 103 -1.63 0.87 8.16
CA GLY A 103 -1.10 2.22 8.23
C GLY A 103 -0.45 2.70 6.93
N PRO A 104 0.74 3.32 7.00
CA PRO A 104 1.43 3.85 5.82
C PRO A 104 1.73 2.80 4.75
N ALA A 105 1.98 1.56 5.14
CA ALA A 105 2.25 0.48 4.19
C ALA A 105 1.00 0.12 3.38
N PHE A 106 -0.15 0.06 4.01
CA PHE A 106 -1.41 -0.14 3.30
C PHE A 106 -1.74 1.05 2.38
N THR A 107 -1.51 2.26 2.83
CA THR A 107 -1.67 3.47 2.02
C THR A 107 -0.79 3.44 0.78
N TRP A 108 0.47 3.05 0.94
CA TRP A 108 1.38 2.86 -0.20
C TRP A 108 0.82 1.88 -1.23
N PHE A 109 0.38 0.70 -0.78
CA PHE A 109 -0.19 -0.32 -1.68
C PHE A 109 -1.43 0.20 -2.42
N SER A 110 -2.31 0.86 -1.69
CA SER A 110 -3.56 1.43 -2.27
C SER A 110 -3.30 2.54 -3.27
N SER A 111 -2.15 3.21 -3.19
CA SER A 111 -1.77 4.29 -4.11
C SER A 111 -1.09 3.82 -5.40
N LEU A 112 -0.77 2.53 -5.51
CA LEU A 112 -0.14 1.99 -6.71
C LEU A 112 -1.06 2.11 -7.92
N SER A 113 -0.47 2.44 -9.07
CA SER A 113 -1.22 2.61 -10.31
C SER A 113 -1.86 1.30 -10.77
N VAL A 114 -2.98 1.41 -11.47
CA VAL A 114 -3.70 0.26 -12.04
C VAL A 114 -2.74 -0.53 -12.94
N ASN A 115 -2.73 -1.86 -12.77
CA ASN A 115 -1.89 -2.79 -13.52
C ASN A 115 -0.38 -2.48 -13.47
N SER A 116 0.08 -1.79 -12.42
CA SER A 116 1.52 -1.51 -12.22
C SER A 116 2.30 -2.72 -11.70
N ILE A 117 1.61 -3.73 -11.19
CA ILE A 117 2.21 -4.96 -10.66
C ILE A 117 1.96 -6.10 -11.65
N ALA A 118 3.03 -6.59 -12.25
CA ALA A 118 2.97 -7.66 -13.24
C ALA A 118 2.95 -9.06 -12.60
N ASN A 119 3.64 -9.23 -11.47
CA ASN A 119 3.79 -10.51 -10.77
C ASN A 119 4.27 -10.29 -9.34
N TRP A 120 4.42 -11.38 -8.58
CA TRP A 120 4.91 -11.30 -7.21
C TRP A 120 6.33 -10.73 -7.10
N THR A 121 7.24 -11.16 -7.95
CA THR A 121 8.62 -10.65 -7.94
C THR A 121 8.67 -9.14 -8.14
N ASN A 122 7.82 -8.61 -9.00
CA ASN A 122 7.69 -7.18 -9.24
C ASN A 122 7.15 -6.44 -8.00
N LEU A 123 6.11 -6.97 -7.36
CA LEU A 123 5.55 -6.41 -6.13
C LEU A 123 6.56 -6.44 -4.98
N GLU A 124 7.20 -7.57 -4.76
CA GLU A 124 8.21 -7.75 -3.71
C GLU A 124 9.36 -6.76 -3.87
N LYS A 125 9.86 -6.60 -5.10
CA LYS A 125 10.91 -5.63 -5.41
C LYS A 125 10.49 -4.20 -5.12
N LYS A 126 9.29 -3.81 -5.53
CA LYS A 126 8.73 -2.48 -5.25
C LYS A 126 8.59 -2.23 -3.76
N PHE A 127 8.12 -3.21 -3.03
CA PHE A 127 7.95 -3.16 -1.58
C PHE A 127 9.29 -2.99 -0.87
N HIS A 128 10.26 -3.82 -1.17
CA HIS A 128 11.61 -3.70 -0.58
C HIS A 128 12.27 -2.37 -0.92
N THR A 129 12.21 -1.95 -2.17
CA THR A 129 12.81 -0.69 -2.61
C THR A 129 12.21 0.50 -1.88
N TYR A 130 10.90 0.54 -1.76
CA TYR A 130 10.20 1.67 -1.15
C TYR A 130 10.47 1.75 0.37
N PHE A 131 10.30 0.65 1.08
CA PHE A 131 10.41 0.67 2.55
C PHE A 131 11.83 0.47 3.06
N TYR A 132 12.67 -0.24 2.35
CA TYR A 132 14.08 -0.40 2.73
C TYR A 132 14.81 0.95 2.74
N THR A 133 14.63 1.75 1.73
CA THR A 133 15.24 3.08 1.63
C THR A 133 14.79 3.97 2.80
N ARG A 134 13.51 3.97 3.14
CA ARG A 134 12.94 4.77 4.24
C ARG A 134 13.44 4.32 5.61
N ILE A 135 13.48 3.02 5.85
CA ILE A 135 14.00 2.46 7.10
C ILE A 135 15.50 2.74 7.21
N GLY A 136 16.24 2.64 6.11
CA GLY A 136 17.66 2.97 6.05
C GLY A 136 17.95 4.42 6.39
N GLU A 137 17.18 5.36 5.85
CA GLU A 137 17.28 6.79 6.17
C GLU A 137 17.04 7.05 7.67
N LYS A 138 16.02 6.45 8.25
CA LYS A 138 15.71 6.58 9.67
C LYS A 138 16.83 6.03 10.54
N LYS A 139 17.41 4.88 10.21
CA LYS A 139 18.55 4.30 10.92
C LYS A 139 19.79 5.18 10.84
N ILE A 140 20.07 5.75 9.69
CA ILE A 140 21.20 6.68 9.50
C ILE A 140 21.01 7.93 10.36
N MET A 141 19.81 8.51 10.40
CA MET A 141 19.50 9.64 11.26
C MET A 141 19.67 9.31 12.75
N ASP A 142 19.18 8.16 13.19
CA ASP A 142 19.33 7.70 14.58
C ASP A 142 20.81 7.49 14.94
N LEU A 143 21.61 6.91 14.06
CA LEU A 143 23.06 6.73 14.25
C LEU A 143 23.80 8.07 14.31
N THR A 144 23.42 9.03 13.50
CA THR A 144 23.99 10.38 13.50
C THR A 144 23.71 11.08 14.83
N THR A 145 22.52 10.96 15.36
CA THR A 145 22.13 11.50 16.66
C THR A 145 22.94 10.87 17.79
N ILE A 146 23.14 9.57 17.79
CA ILE A 146 23.94 8.85 18.76
C ILE A 146 25.41 9.29 18.69
N ARG A 147 25.97 9.45 17.50
CA ARG A 147 27.32 9.95 17.28
C ARG A 147 27.53 11.35 17.85
N GLN A 148 26.60 12.26 17.63
CA GLN A 148 26.67 13.62 18.19
C GLN A 148 26.68 13.61 19.70
N ARG A 149 25.83 12.81 20.34
CA ARG A 149 25.81 12.67 21.81
C ARG A 149 27.12 12.10 22.36
N THR A 150 27.71 11.15 21.68
CA THR A 150 28.98 10.55 22.07
C THR A 150 30.13 11.55 21.97
N ASN A 151 30.18 12.36 20.92
CA ASN A 151 31.18 13.42 20.75
C ASN A 151 31.07 14.51 21.82
N GLU A 152 29.82 14.89 22.20
CA GLU A 152 29.58 15.87 23.25
C GLU A 152 29.99 15.37 24.63
N SER A 153 29.95 14.06 24.86
CA SER A 153 30.38 13.44 26.12
C SER A 153 31.88 13.19 26.24
N GLY A 154 32.67 13.52 25.23
CA GLY A 154 34.13 13.38 25.24
C GLY A 154 34.62 11.93 25.21
N ILE A 155 33.80 10.99 24.80
CA ILE A 155 34.20 9.59 24.66
C ILE A 155 34.79 9.39 23.26
N GLU A 156 36.11 9.17 23.18
CA GLU A 156 36.76 8.77 21.95
C GLU A 156 36.56 7.27 21.72
N PHE A 157 35.98 6.91 20.58
CA PHE A 157 36.00 5.55 20.07
C PHE A 157 37.25 5.39 19.21
N LEU A 158 38.14 4.63 19.71
CA LEU A 158 39.27 4.11 18.94
C LEU A 158 38.84 2.89 18.16
#